data_026669779584d7459069d51038c0841f
#
_entry.id   026669779584d7459069d51038c0841f
#
_cell.length_a   1.000
_cell.length_b   1.000
_cell.length_c   1.000
_cell.angle_alpha   90.00
_cell.angle_beta   90.00
_cell.angle_gamma   90.00
#
_symmetry.space_group_name_H-M   'P 1'
#
loop_
_entity.id
_entity.type
_entity.pdbx_description
1 polymer ?
#
loop_
_entity_poly.entity_id
_entity_poly.type
_entity_poly.pdbx_seq_one_letter_code
_entity_poly.pdbx_strand_id
1 'polypeptide(L)'
;KEDLNKYKHYKLKSKFEDISKKNDHSIQFYKRLKQKATFENIKEKNLDRVLQLFNKTNQFNFNLNRYTNLSLKNLLKKKIYFIEIITFKDKFGDHGIIGAYILKKEKSKVEIIDFVLSCRVLNRYLEDFIILRIIESNKNKKISIYYKKDKVNSVLIPIFLNKEYFKLNTENKNFLKYDISQTNKFHEIKKIFNH
;
A
#
# COMPACT_ATOMS: atom_id res chain seq x y z
N LYS A 1 5.35 -22.11 -14.01
CA LYS A 1 5.97 -21.23 -12.97
C LYS A 1 4.94 -20.27 -12.31
N GLU A 2 4.00 -19.70 -13.06
CA GLU A 2 2.99 -18.75 -12.51
C GLU A 2 2.01 -19.46 -11.56
N ASP A 3 1.58 -20.66 -11.88
CA ASP A 3 0.64 -21.42 -11.04
C ASP A 3 1.25 -21.92 -9.73
N LEU A 4 2.51 -22.30 -9.72
CA LEU A 4 3.24 -22.65 -8.49
C LEU A 4 3.37 -21.46 -7.55
N ASN A 5 3.62 -20.27 -8.10
CA ASN A 5 3.65 -19.03 -7.31
C ASN A 5 2.26 -18.65 -6.76
N LYS A 6 1.21 -18.81 -7.56
CA LYS A 6 -0.17 -18.62 -7.08
C LYS A 6 -0.49 -19.56 -5.93
N TYR A 7 -0.24 -20.86 -6.08
CA TYR A 7 -0.47 -21.86 -5.03
C TYR A 7 0.28 -21.53 -3.74
N LYS A 8 1.57 -21.18 -3.84
CA LYS A 8 2.38 -20.75 -2.69
C LYS A 8 1.75 -19.55 -1.96
N HIS A 9 1.29 -18.56 -2.68
CA HIS A 9 0.68 -17.38 -2.10
C HIS A 9 -0.68 -17.66 -1.46
N TYR A 10 -1.51 -18.53 -2.04
CA TYR A 10 -2.75 -18.98 -1.40
C TYR A 10 -2.49 -19.71 -0.07
N LYS A 11 -1.49 -20.59 -0.05
CA LYS A 11 -1.08 -21.31 1.16
C LYS A 11 -0.60 -20.37 2.28
N LEU A 12 0.15 -19.31 1.92
CA LEU A 12 0.60 -18.30 2.91
C LEU A 12 -0.58 -17.48 3.45
N LYS A 13 -1.52 -17.11 2.59
CA LYS A 13 -2.73 -16.40 3.00
C LYS A 13 -3.61 -17.25 3.93
N SER A 14 -3.89 -18.49 3.56
CA SER A 14 -4.67 -19.43 4.37
C SER A 14 -4.06 -19.62 5.76
N LYS A 15 -2.75 -19.86 5.86
CA LYS A 15 -2.06 -19.97 7.15
C LYS A 15 -2.23 -18.73 8.05
N PHE A 16 -2.21 -17.54 7.47
CA PHE A 16 -2.46 -16.31 8.22
C PHE A 16 -3.92 -16.26 8.69
N GLU A 17 -4.88 -16.51 7.80
CA GLU A 17 -6.31 -16.47 8.11
C GLU A 17 -6.69 -17.46 9.22
N ASP A 18 -6.15 -18.68 9.18
CA ASP A 18 -6.42 -19.71 10.19
C ASP A 18 -5.91 -19.31 11.58
N ILE A 19 -4.74 -18.69 11.64
CA ILE A 19 -4.17 -18.22 12.90
C ILE A 19 -4.86 -16.95 13.36
N SER A 20 -5.20 -16.05 12.46
CA SER A 20 -5.89 -14.79 12.75
C SER A 20 -7.26 -15.01 13.37
N LYS A 21 -8.03 -15.99 12.89
CA LYS A 21 -9.34 -16.37 13.44
C LYS A 21 -9.28 -16.86 14.90
N LYS A 22 -8.12 -17.37 15.32
CA LYS A 22 -7.91 -17.95 16.67
C LYS A 22 -7.30 -16.95 17.67
N ASN A 23 -7.01 -15.73 17.24
CA ASN A 23 -6.36 -14.73 18.06
C ASN A 23 -7.18 -13.43 18.10
N ASP A 24 -6.99 -12.65 19.14
CA ASP A 24 -7.71 -11.42 19.45
C ASP A 24 -7.30 -10.20 18.60
N HIS A 25 -6.53 -10.37 17.54
CA HIS A 25 -5.98 -9.28 16.72
C HIS A 25 -5.20 -8.21 17.51
N SER A 26 -4.63 -8.58 18.65
CA SER A 26 -3.81 -7.68 19.46
C SER A 26 -2.50 -7.29 18.76
N ILE A 27 -1.92 -6.18 19.16
CA ILE A 27 -0.59 -5.76 18.70
C ILE A 27 0.46 -6.86 18.94
N GLN A 28 0.34 -7.59 20.06
CA GLN A 28 1.23 -8.70 20.37
C GLN A 28 1.11 -9.86 19.38
N PHE A 29 -0.10 -10.15 18.91
CA PHE A 29 -0.30 -11.13 17.84
C PHE A 29 0.47 -10.75 16.58
N TYR A 30 0.32 -9.49 16.12
CA TYR A 30 1.01 -9.01 14.91
C TYR A 30 2.53 -8.95 15.06
N LYS A 31 3.07 -8.64 16.25
CA LYS A 31 4.51 -8.73 16.53
C LYS A 31 5.05 -10.14 16.34
N ARG A 32 4.31 -11.18 16.80
CA ARG A 32 4.70 -12.58 16.63
C ARG A 32 4.74 -13.03 15.16
N LEU A 33 4.14 -12.28 14.26
CA LEU A 33 4.24 -12.55 12.82
C LEU A 33 5.61 -12.19 12.23
N LYS A 34 6.45 -11.42 12.94
CA LYS A 34 7.77 -10.96 12.49
C LYS A 34 7.70 -10.33 11.09
N GLN A 35 6.78 -9.40 10.95
CA GLN A 35 6.51 -8.74 9.67
C GLN A 35 7.64 -7.79 9.31
N LYS A 36 8.13 -7.87 8.07
CA LYS A 36 9.13 -6.97 7.52
C LYS A 36 8.69 -6.47 6.16
N ALA A 37 8.53 -5.16 6.04
CA ALA A 37 8.29 -4.47 4.78
C ALA A 37 9.54 -3.69 4.38
N THR A 38 9.94 -3.79 3.11
CA THR A 38 11.01 -2.96 2.54
C THR A 38 10.48 -2.13 1.39
N PHE A 39 11.07 -0.94 1.23
CA PHE A 39 10.64 0.06 0.27
C PHE A 39 11.81 0.43 -0.63
N GLU A 40 11.61 0.36 -1.92
CA GLU A 40 12.63 0.66 -2.91
C GLU A 40 12.04 1.47 -4.06
N ASN A 41 12.84 2.35 -4.65
CA ASN A 41 12.47 2.93 -5.92
C ASN A 41 12.37 1.84 -6.99
N ILE A 42 11.38 1.99 -7.88
CA ILE A 42 11.19 1.06 -8.98
C ILE A 42 12.44 0.98 -9.86
N LYS A 43 12.79 -0.23 -10.27
CA LYS A 43 13.87 -0.52 -11.23
C LYS A 43 13.29 -1.23 -12.45
N GLU A 44 14.00 -1.23 -13.56
CA GLU A 44 13.59 -1.89 -14.82
C GLU A 44 13.11 -3.34 -14.58
N LYS A 45 13.89 -4.12 -13.83
CA LYS A 45 13.55 -5.51 -13.50
C LYS A 45 12.24 -5.72 -12.74
N ASN A 46 11.69 -4.64 -12.15
CA ASN A 46 10.46 -4.71 -11.35
C ASN A 46 9.24 -4.18 -12.10
N LEU A 47 9.42 -3.58 -13.28
CA LEU A 47 8.34 -2.95 -14.05
C LEU A 47 7.17 -3.89 -14.32
N ASP A 48 7.43 -5.09 -14.81
CA ASP A 48 6.38 -6.06 -15.16
C ASP A 48 5.54 -6.43 -13.93
N ARG A 49 6.19 -6.57 -12.77
CA ARG A 49 5.46 -6.88 -11.53
C ARG A 49 4.62 -5.70 -11.06
N VAL A 50 5.10 -4.47 -11.18
CA VAL A 50 4.35 -3.25 -10.84
C VAL A 50 3.17 -3.07 -11.78
N LEU A 51 3.37 -3.25 -13.08
CA LEU A 51 2.29 -3.25 -14.08
C LEU A 51 1.22 -4.30 -13.75
N GLN A 52 1.65 -5.51 -13.41
CA GLN A 52 0.73 -6.58 -12.99
C GLN A 52 -0.10 -6.16 -11.78
N LEU A 53 0.51 -5.51 -10.77
CA LEU A 53 -0.21 -5.03 -9.59
C LEU A 53 -1.26 -3.99 -9.96
N PHE A 54 -0.90 -2.92 -10.66
CA PHE A 54 -1.86 -1.87 -11.04
C PHE A 54 -2.94 -2.39 -11.98
N ASN A 55 -2.61 -3.30 -12.88
CA ASN A 55 -3.55 -3.76 -13.91
C ASN A 55 -4.44 -4.94 -13.47
N LYS A 56 -4.04 -5.73 -12.46
CA LYS A 56 -4.80 -6.92 -12.02
C LYS A 56 -5.41 -6.79 -10.62
N THR A 57 -4.98 -5.81 -9.81
CA THR A 57 -5.56 -5.59 -8.48
C THR A 57 -6.71 -4.58 -8.59
N ASN A 58 -7.85 -4.92 -7.99
CA ASN A 58 -9.04 -4.09 -7.99
C ASN A 58 -9.43 -3.60 -6.60
N GLN A 59 -9.53 -4.51 -5.62
CA GLN A 59 -10.11 -4.20 -4.30
C GLN A 59 -9.33 -3.16 -3.49
N PHE A 60 -8.00 -3.23 -3.51
CA PHE A 60 -7.14 -2.24 -2.87
C PHE A 60 -6.26 -1.56 -3.93
N ASN A 61 -6.92 -0.85 -4.83
CA ASN A 61 -6.34 -0.02 -5.87
C ASN A 61 -7.09 1.31 -5.88
N PHE A 62 -6.43 2.37 -5.46
CA PHE A 62 -7.06 3.64 -5.15
C PHE A 62 -7.71 4.33 -6.35
N ASN A 63 -7.07 4.27 -7.51
CA ASN A 63 -7.57 5.02 -8.66
C ASN A 63 -7.88 4.14 -9.87
N LEU A 64 -7.58 2.84 -9.79
CA LEU A 64 -7.83 1.87 -10.85
C LEU A 64 -7.19 2.25 -12.18
N ASN A 65 -6.16 3.10 -12.15
CA ASN A 65 -5.42 3.45 -13.34
C ASN A 65 -4.72 2.22 -13.90
N ARG A 66 -4.84 2.04 -15.21
CA ARG A 66 -4.17 0.97 -15.93
C ARG A 66 -2.96 1.55 -16.63
N TYR A 67 -1.80 1.04 -16.27
CA TYR A 67 -0.52 1.53 -16.78
C TYR A 67 0.02 0.59 -17.87
N THR A 68 0.72 1.21 -18.82
CA THR A 68 1.61 0.50 -19.76
C THR A 68 3.07 0.74 -19.34
N ASN A 69 3.98 -0.05 -19.87
CA ASN A 69 5.41 0.13 -19.65
C ASN A 69 5.84 1.56 -20.05
N LEU A 70 5.36 2.01 -21.20
CA LEU A 70 5.65 3.36 -21.70
C LEU A 70 5.11 4.46 -20.76
N SER A 71 3.87 4.30 -20.27
CA SER A 71 3.26 5.30 -19.39
C SER A 71 4.01 5.44 -18.05
N LEU A 72 4.43 4.32 -17.42
CA LEU A 72 5.24 4.36 -16.20
C LEU A 72 6.63 4.96 -16.46
N LYS A 73 7.28 4.58 -17.54
CA LYS A 73 8.57 5.17 -17.92
C LYS A 73 8.47 6.68 -18.18
N ASN A 74 7.39 7.13 -18.81
CA ASN A 74 7.16 8.55 -19.03
C ASN A 74 6.87 9.32 -17.73
N LEU A 75 6.21 8.71 -16.75
CA LEU A 75 6.08 9.31 -15.41
C LEU A 75 7.45 9.50 -14.75
N LEU A 76 8.30 8.48 -14.78
CA LEU A 76 9.64 8.52 -14.17
C LEU A 76 10.58 9.55 -14.80
N LYS A 77 10.41 9.87 -16.10
CA LYS A 77 11.16 10.95 -16.75
C LYS A 77 10.85 12.33 -16.16
N LYS A 78 9.65 12.50 -15.58
CA LYS A 78 9.27 13.75 -14.92
C LYS A 78 9.80 13.71 -13.48
N LYS A 79 10.80 14.50 -13.16
CA LYS A 79 11.53 14.53 -11.86
C LYS A 79 10.67 14.73 -10.61
N ILE A 80 9.38 15.07 -10.78
CA ILE A 80 8.44 15.26 -9.68
C ILE A 80 7.69 13.96 -9.29
N TYR A 81 7.74 12.91 -10.13
CA TYR A 81 7.09 11.63 -9.84
C TYR A 81 8.08 10.59 -9.37
N PHE A 82 7.68 9.86 -8.34
CA PHE A 82 8.45 8.78 -7.71
C PHE A 82 7.56 7.56 -7.59
N ILE A 83 8.06 6.42 -7.99
CA ILE A 83 7.36 5.14 -7.84
C ILE A 83 8.18 4.29 -6.88
N GLU A 84 7.59 3.97 -5.76
CA GLU A 84 8.19 3.04 -4.79
C GLU A 84 7.43 1.71 -4.80
N ILE A 85 8.17 0.63 -4.70
CA ILE A 85 7.66 -0.73 -4.57
C ILE A 85 7.79 -1.18 -3.12
N ILE A 86 6.89 -2.08 -2.72
CA ILE A 86 6.87 -2.65 -1.38
C ILE A 86 7.07 -4.15 -1.49
N THR A 87 8.12 -4.66 -0.85
CA THR A 87 8.29 -6.09 -0.63
C THR A 87 7.92 -6.45 0.80
N PHE A 88 7.46 -7.67 1.01
CA PHE A 88 6.96 -8.09 2.30
C PHE A 88 7.34 -9.53 2.64
N LYS A 89 7.78 -9.73 3.88
CA LYS A 89 8.07 -11.03 4.48
C LYS A 89 7.42 -11.13 5.86
N ASP A 90 7.06 -12.32 6.24
CA ASP A 90 6.61 -12.63 7.59
C ASP A 90 7.07 -14.05 8.00
N LYS A 91 6.67 -14.51 9.18
CA LYS A 91 7.03 -15.86 9.66
C LYS A 91 6.55 -17.00 8.75
N PHE A 92 5.60 -16.75 7.86
CA PHE A 92 5.10 -17.76 6.93
C PHE A 92 5.92 -17.81 5.64
N GLY A 93 6.64 -16.73 5.29
CA GLY A 93 7.53 -16.71 4.15
C GLY A 93 7.69 -15.36 3.47
N ASP A 94 8.32 -15.40 2.29
CA ASP A 94 8.53 -14.25 1.43
C ASP A 94 7.36 -14.11 0.44
N HIS A 95 6.70 -12.97 0.48
CA HIS A 95 5.57 -12.62 -0.40
C HIS A 95 6.02 -11.86 -1.66
N GLY A 96 7.30 -11.47 -1.75
CA GLY A 96 7.85 -10.68 -2.85
C GLY A 96 7.25 -9.27 -2.92
N ILE A 97 7.18 -8.70 -4.12
CA ILE A 97 6.58 -7.39 -4.35
C ILE A 97 5.06 -7.50 -4.23
N ILE A 98 4.51 -6.83 -3.22
CA ILE A 98 3.09 -6.90 -2.85
C ILE A 98 2.33 -5.60 -3.09
N GLY A 99 3.02 -4.50 -3.31
CA GLY A 99 2.39 -3.21 -3.54
C GLY A 99 3.31 -2.23 -4.23
N ALA A 100 2.73 -1.13 -4.66
CA ALA A 100 3.43 0.02 -5.19
C ALA A 100 2.58 1.28 -4.96
N TYR A 101 3.24 2.42 -4.86
CA TYR A 101 2.58 3.72 -4.87
C TYR A 101 3.35 4.71 -5.72
N ILE A 102 2.62 5.71 -6.23
CA ILE A 102 3.14 6.78 -7.05
C ILE A 102 2.99 8.09 -6.27
N LEU A 103 4.10 8.74 -5.98
CA LEU A 103 4.14 10.05 -5.35
C LEU A 103 4.40 11.13 -6.38
N LYS A 104 3.65 12.23 -6.30
CA LYS A 104 4.01 13.51 -6.91
C LYS A 104 4.56 14.40 -5.80
N LYS A 105 5.85 14.76 -5.87
CA LYS A 105 6.54 15.56 -4.86
C LYS A 105 6.75 16.97 -5.38
N GLU A 106 6.29 17.95 -4.61
CA GLU A 106 6.52 19.37 -4.82
C GLU A 106 7.23 19.96 -3.58
N LYS A 107 7.55 21.25 -3.60
CA LYS A 107 8.32 21.91 -2.55
C LYS A 107 7.67 21.74 -1.17
N SER A 108 6.37 22.01 -1.05
CA SER A 108 5.64 22.02 0.23
C SER A 108 4.61 20.89 0.39
N LYS A 109 4.38 20.10 -0.65
CA LYS A 109 3.37 19.02 -0.63
C LYS A 109 3.83 17.75 -1.31
N VAL A 110 3.24 16.63 -0.90
CA VAL A 110 3.38 15.31 -1.51
C VAL A 110 1.98 14.76 -1.74
N GLU A 111 1.70 14.32 -2.94
CA GLU A 111 0.42 13.73 -3.30
C GLU A 111 0.65 12.26 -3.68
N ILE A 112 -0.08 11.37 -3.00
CA ILE A 112 -0.16 9.96 -3.38
C ILE A 112 -1.16 9.88 -4.54
N ILE A 113 -0.61 9.84 -5.76
CA ILE A 113 -1.40 9.86 -6.99
C ILE A 113 -2.06 8.52 -7.24
N ASP A 114 -1.37 7.45 -6.87
CA ASP A 114 -1.91 6.10 -6.97
C ASP A 114 -1.30 5.21 -5.90
N PHE A 115 -2.10 4.23 -5.43
CA PHE A 115 -1.66 3.27 -4.42
C PHE A 115 -2.37 1.93 -4.66
N VAL A 116 -1.59 0.89 -4.80
CA VAL A 116 -2.07 -0.48 -4.98
C VAL A 116 -1.40 -1.42 -3.99
N LEU A 117 -2.19 -2.31 -3.38
CA LEU A 117 -1.69 -3.34 -2.49
C LEU A 117 -2.40 -4.67 -2.77
N SER A 118 -1.64 -5.73 -2.83
CA SER A 118 -2.16 -7.07 -3.05
C SER A 118 -3.07 -7.50 -1.89
N CYS A 119 -4.27 -7.98 -2.19
CA CYS A 119 -5.25 -8.41 -1.19
C CYS A 119 -4.76 -9.55 -0.27
N ARG A 120 -3.71 -10.27 -0.66
CA ARG A 120 -3.14 -11.38 0.14
C ARG A 120 -2.42 -10.94 1.42
N VAL A 121 -2.10 -9.65 1.54
CA VAL A 121 -1.37 -9.08 2.69
C VAL A 121 -2.16 -8.02 3.46
N LEU A 122 -3.42 -7.84 3.14
CA LEU A 122 -4.31 -6.90 3.83
C LEU A 122 -4.62 -7.35 5.26
N ASN A 123 -5.14 -6.42 6.08
CA ASN A 123 -5.53 -6.65 7.48
C ASN A 123 -4.37 -7.08 8.39
N ARG A 124 -3.18 -6.53 8.15
CA ARG A 124 -1.96 -6.81 8.92
C ARG A 124 -1.28 -5.55 9.44
N TYR A 125 -1.98 -4.41 9.42
CA TYR A 125 -1.45 -3.06 9.66
C TYR A 125 -0.38 -2.62 8.65
N LEU A 126 -0.20 -3.38 7.58
CA LEU A 126 0.77 -3.05 6.53
C LEU A 126 0.37 -1.79 5.78
N GLU A 127 -0.92 -1.61 5.53
CA GLU A 127 -1.49 -0.42 4.89
C GLU A 127 -1.17 0.85 5.69
N ASP A 128 -1.36 0.76 7.00
CA ASP A 128 -1.06 1.85 7.94
C ASP A 128 0.44 2.13 8.01
N PHE A 129 1.26 1.08 8.05
CA PHE A 129 2.70 1.19 8.08
C PHE A 129 3.26 1.85 6.82
N ILE A 130 2.66 1.59 5.65
CA ILE A 130 3.04 2.26 4.39
C ILE A 130 2.75 3.76 4.47
N ILE A 131 1.58 4.16 4.98
CA ILE A 131 1.24 5.58 5.17
C ILE A 131 2.21 6.23 6.16
N LEU A 132 2.48 5.59 7.30
CA LEU A 132 3.48 6.06 8.26
C LEU A 132 4.83 6.29 7.59
N ARG A 133 5.30 5.34 6.81
CA ARG A 133 6.57 5.43 6.07
C ARG A 133 6.60 6.62 5.11
N ILE A 134 5.49 6.87 4.40
CA ILE A 134 5.37 8.03 3.50
C ILE A 134 5.45 9.35 4.31
N ILE A 135 4.76 9.43 5.45
CA ILE A 135 4.81 10.61 6.33
C ILE A 135 6.24 10.85 6.83
N GLU A 136 6.90 9.82 7.37
CA GLU A 136 8.25 9.93 7.92
C GLU A 136 9.30 10.32 6.88
N SER A 137 9.12 9.87 5.63
CA SER A 137 10.02 10.20 4.52
C SER A 137 9.79 11.58 3.94
N ASN A 138 8.70 12.26 4.32
CA ASN A 138 8.31 13.55 3.76
C ASN A 138 7.93 14.55 4.88
N LYS A 139 8.72 14.56 5.95
CA LYS A 139 8.54 15.48 7.09
C LYS A 139 8.38 16.94 6.60
N ASN A 140 7.54 17.69 7.28
CA ASN A 140 7.26 19.11 6.99
C ASN A 140 6.55 19.39 5.65
N LYS A 141 6.01 18.37 4.99
CA LYS A 141 5.17 18.54 3.79
C LYS A 141 3.74 18.17 4.07
N LYS A 142 2.81 18.88 3.44
CA LYS A 142 1.42 18.45 3.39
C LYS A 142 1.30 17.19 2.55
N ILE A 143 0.67 16.15 3.09
CA ILE A 143 0.51 14.88 2.40
C ILE A 143 -0.96 14.65 2.12
N SER A 144 -1.27 14.23 0.91
CA SER A 144 -2.64 13.87 0.52
C SER A 144 -2.67 12.65 -0.37
N ILE A 145 -3.82 11.99 -0.45
CA ILE A 145 -4.07 10.83 -1.30
C ILE A 145 -5.35 11.05 -2.13
N TYR A 146 -5.30 10.60 -3.38
CA TYR A 146 -6.44 10.62 -4.27
C TYR A 146 -7.12 9.24 -4.29
N TYR A 147 -8.45 9.26 -4.30
CA TYR A 147 -9.27 8.07 -4.40
C TYR A 147 -10.37 8.26 -5.45
N LYS A 148 -10.40 7.40 -6.44
CA LYS A 148 -11.47 7.29 -7.42
C LYS A 148 -12.38 6.12 -7.03
N LYS A 149 -13.60 6.44 -6.57
CA LYS A 149 -14.58 5.43 -6.18
C LYS A 149 -15.09 4.66 -7.40
N ASP A 150 -15.10 3.33 -7.28
CA ASP A 150 -15.66 2.41 -8.27
C ASP A 150 -16.29 1.21 -7.55
N LYS A 151 -17.15 0.45 -8.22
CA LYS A 151 -17.81 -0.74 -7.64
C LYS A 151 -16.80 -1.76 -7.07
N VAL A 152 -15.64 -1.94 -7.71
CA VAL A 152 -14.67 -2.97 -7.35
C VAL A 152 -13.77 -2.59 -6.18
N ASN A 153 -13.62 -1.29 -5.86
CA ASN A 153 -12.78 -0.80 -4.76
C ASN A 153 -13.59 -0.12 -3.64
N SER A 154 -14.92 -0.08 -3.75
CA SER A 154 -15.80 0.66 -2.85
C SER A 154 -16.04 0.02 -1.47
N VAL A 155 -15.45 -1.13 -1.20
CA VAL A 155 -15.57 -1.81 0.11
C VAL A 155 -14.34 -1.54 0.97
N LEU A 156 -13.16 -1.94 0.53
CA LEU A 156 -11.96 -1.92 1.36
C LEU A 156 -11.35 -0.52 1.52
N ILE A 157 -11.36 0.29 0.46
CA ILE A 157 -10.73 1.61 0.50
C ILE A 157 -11.50 2.59 1.40
N PRO A 158 -12.83 2.70 1.35
CA PRO A 158 -13.57 3.54 2.30
C PRO A 158 -13.35 3.15 3.77
N ILE A 159 -13.30 1.83 4.09
CA ILE A 159 -12.98 1.37 5.44
C ILE A 159 -11.58 1.84 5.86
N PHE A 160 -10.62 1.77 4.95
CA PHE A 160 -9.26 2.26 5.22
C PHE A 160 -9.22 3.78 5.38
N LEU A 161 -9.93 4.54 4.53
CA LEU A 161 -10.00 6.00 4.58
C LEU A 161 -10.83 6.56 5.75
N ASN A 162 -11.61 5.72 6.41
CA ASN A 162 -12.35 6.12 7.64
C ASN A 162 -11.46 6.17 8.90
N LYS A 163 -10.16 5.93 8.76
CA LYS A 163 -9.22 6.02 9.89
C LYS A 163 -8.94 7.47 10.26
N GLU A 164 -8.71 7.74 11.53
CA GLU A 164 -8.56 9.07 12.14
C GLU A 164 -7.50 9.97 11.49
N TYR A 165 -6.50 9.41 10.83
CA TYR A 165 -5.44 10.17 10.18
C TYR A 165 -5.75 10.59 8.75
N PHE A 166 -6.93 10.24 8.22
CA PHE A 166 -7.44 10.74 6.96
C PHE A 166 -8.53 11.79 7.19
N LYS A 167 -8.42 12.92 6.52
CA LYS A 167 -9.44 13.96 6.52
C LYS A 167 -9.84 14.29 5.10
N LEU A 168 -11.12 14.13 4.79
CA LEU A 168 -11.65 14.53 3.47
C LEU A 168 -11.40 16.03 3.25
N ASN A 169 -10.71 16.36 2.18
CA ASN A 169 -10.37 17.72 1.79
C ASN A 169 -11.26 18.19 0.62
N THR A 170 -11.33 17.39 -0.44
CA THR A 170 -12.06 17.75 -1.66
C THR A 170 -12.82 16.54 -2.18
N GLU A 171 -14.07 16.79 -2.56
CA GLU A 171 -14.93 15.82 -3.22
C GLU A 171 -15.47 16.42 -4.51
N ASN A 172 -15.35 15.67 -5.61
CA ASN A 172 -16.01 15.97 -6.86
C ASN A 172 -16.48 14.68 -7.54
N LYS A 173 -17.15 14.80 -8.71
CA LYS A 173 -17.71 13.63 -9.43
C LYS A 173 -16.67 12.57 -9.82
N ASN A 174 -15.40 12.94 -9.93
CA ASN A 174 -14.36 12.08 -10.48
C ASN A 174 -13.43 11.47 -9.41
N PHE A 175 -13.23 12.17 -8.30
CA PHE A 175 -12.34 11.71 -7.23
C PHE A 175 -12.62 12.38 -5.88
N LEU A 176 -12.14 11.71 -4.83
CA LEU A 176 -12.04 12.23 -3.48
C LEU A 176 -10.56 12.47 -3.16
N LYS A 177 -10.26 13.56 -2.47
CA LYS A 177 -8.92 13.86 -1.98
C LYS A 177 -8.96 13.91 -0.46
N TYR A 178 -8.08 13.16 0.17
CA TYR A 178 -7.91 13.15 1.63
C TYR A 178 -6.55 13.71 1.99
N ASP A 179 -6.53 14.59 2.99
CA ASP A 179 -5.30 15.00 3.66
C ASP A 179 -4.92 13.94 4.71
N ILE A 180 -3.62 13.76 4.92
CA ILE A 180 -3.07 12.76 5.83
C ILE A 180 -2.27 13.46 6.91
N SER A 181 -2.55 13.13 8.18
CA SER A 181 -1.85 13.66 9.34
C SER A 181 -1.23 12.56 10.20
N GLN A 182 -0.30 12.93 11.07
CA GLN A 182 0.22 12.01 12.07
C GLN A 182 -0.82 11.67 13.14
N THR A 183 -0.71 10.47 13.69
CA THR A 183 -1.51 10.02 14.84
C THR A 183 -0.65 9.20 15.80
N ASN A 184 -1.04 9.17 17.07
CA ASN A 184 -0.38 8.37 18.10
C ASN A 184 -0.42 6.87 17.80
N LYS A 185 -1.42 6.41 17.06
CA LYS A 185 -1.50 5.00 16.62
C LYS A 185 -0.31 4.54 15.80
N PHE A 186 0.36 5.44 15.09
CA PHE A 186 1.55 5.09 14.33
C PHE A 186 2.70 4.58 15.20
N HIS A 187 2.78 5.02 16.46
CA HIS A 187 3.78 4.48 17.39
C HIS A 187 3.56 2.97 17.65
N GLU A 188 2.33 2.54 17.84
CA GLU A 188 1.99 1.13 18.06
C GLU A 188 2.19 0.29 16.79
N ILE A 189 1.80 0.82 15.63
CA ILE A 189 2.00 0.16 14.34
C ILE A 189 3.49 -0.05 14.07
N LYS A 190 4.32 0.94 14.38
CA LYS A 190 5.77 0.86 14.20
C LYS A 190 6.38 -0.32 14.98
N LYS A 191 5.86 -0.60 16.19
CA LYS A 191 6.31 -1.74 17.01
C LYS A 191 6.05 -3.11 16.35
N ILE A 192 5.12 -3.20 15.40
CA ILE A 192 4.81 -4.45 14.68
C ILE A 192 5.89 -4.78 13.65
N PHE A 193 6.52 -3.76 13.05
CA PHE A 193 7.46 -3.88 11.92
C PHE A 193 8.92 -3.66 12.30
N ASN A 194 9.21 -3.20 13.52
CA ASN A 194 10.56 -3.01 14.02
C ASN A 194 11.05 -4.30 14.70
N HIS A 195 11.75 -5.14 13.93
CA HIS A 195 12.45 -6.32 14.39
C HIS A 195 13.87 -6.38 13.85
#